data_006a797b481eb8a8c6cf32bb8745d537
#
_entry.id   006a797b481eb8a8c6cf32bb8745d537
#
_cell.length_a   1.000
_cell.length_b   1.000
_cell.length_c   1.000
_cell.angle_alpha   90.00
_cell.angle_beta   90.00
_cell.angle_gamma   90.00
#
_symmetry.space_group_name_H-M   'P 1'
#
loop_
_entity.id
_entity.type
_entity.pdbx_description
1 polymer ?
#
loop_
_entity_poly.entity_id
_entity_poly.type
_entity_poly.pdbx_seq_one_letter_code
_entity_poly.pdbx_strand_id
1 'polypeptide(L)'
;MRSLKTTSLAALFALVAAGASAQMTKTLTGEMRTETATVEAIEKSTREVTFKKSDGTYTVARVGKEIARFDTLKIGDKVTAKYYDNIVLRLKAPGEKDIDTKSAATTKAADGKAAGTMSAQRAITATITAIDPNVPSITFTGPNGWAYSSRVEDKAALAKVKVGDKVDITWTAAMIISLDGK
;
A
#
# COMPACT_ATOMS: atom_id res chain seq x y z
N MET A 1 -17.20 -78.76 5.18
CA MET A 1 -16.17 -77.77 5.42
C MET A 1 -16.30 -76.71 4.30
N ARG A 2 -16.81 -75.56 4.64
CA ARG A 2 -17.06 -74.46 3.69
C ARG A 2 -15.93 -73.42 3.77
N SER A 3 -15.20 -73.27 2.66
CA SER A 3 -14.15 -72.27 2.54
C SER A 3 -14.75 -70.90 2.24
N LEU A 4 -14.55 -69.92 3.13
CA LEU A 4 -14.88 -68.51 2.89
C LEU A 4 -13.77 -67.90 2.02
N LYS A 5 -14.14 -67.37 0.87
CA LYS A 5 -13.31 -66.52 0.02
C LYS A 5 -13.44 -65.07 0.49
N THR A 6 -12.39 -64.54 1.05
CA THR A 6 -12.28 -63.11 1.39
C THR A 6 -11.90 -62.31 0.14
N THR A 7 -12.82 -61.47 -0.34
CA THR A 7 -12.59 -60.51 -1.42
C THR A 7 -12.05 -59.21 -0.80
N SER A 8 -10.75 -58.95 -1.03
CA SER A 8 -10.14 -57.66 -0.64
C SER A 8 -10.52 -56.61 -1.65
N LEU A 9 -11.29 -55.60 -1.21
CA LEU A 9 -11.62 -54.38 -1.96
C LEU A 9 -10.48 -53.38 -1.74
N ALA A 10 -9.56 -53.27 -2.70
CA ALA A 10 -8.52 -52.26 -2.71
C ALA A 10 -9.14 -50.91 -3.12
N ALA A 11 -9.36 -50.05 -2.16
CA ALA A 11 -9.76 -48.66 -2.42
C ALA A 11 -8.54 -47.87 -2.92
N LEU A 12 -8.57 -47.53 -4.20
CA LEU A 12 -7.58 -46.65 -4.83
C LEU A 12 -7.85 -45.21 -4.41
N PHE A 13 -7.17 -44.68 -3.43
CA PHE A 13 -7.17 -43.27 -3.09
C PHE A 13 -6.36 -42.52 -4.15
N ALA A 14 -7.04 -41.89 -5.12
CA ALA A 14 -6.41 -40.92 -6.00
C ALA A 14 -6.11 -39.66 -5.21
N LEU A 15 -4.86 -39.47 -4.83
CA LEU A 15 -4.35 -38.21 -4.27
C LEU A 15 -4.37 -37.17 -5.40
N VAL A 16 -5.42 -36.35 -5.44
CA VAL A 16 -5.39 -35.13 -6.25
C VAL A 16 -4.43 -34.18 -5.54
N ALA A 17 -3.20 -34.14 -5.99
CA ALA A 17 -2.27 -33.09 -5.63
C ALA A 17 -2.80 -31.77 -6.24
N ALA A 18 -3.60 -31.04 -5.47
CA ALA A 18 -3.87 -29.65 -5.75
C ALA A 18 -2.54 -28.90 -5.66
N GLY A 19 -1.93 -28.64 -6.82
CA GLY A 19 -0.76 -27.79 -6.93
C GLY A 19 -1.11 -26.43 -6.34
N ALA A 20 -0.63 -26.16 -5.13
CA ALA A 20 -0.63 -24.83 -4.57
C ALA A 20 0.25 -23.98 -5.48
N SER A 21 -0.37 -23.28 -6.44
CA SER A 21 0.31 -22.24 -7.21
C SER A 21 0.74 -21.19 -6.20
N ALA A 22 2.03 -21.12 -5.90
CA ALA A 22 2.59 -20.08 -5.06
C ALA A 22 2.21 -18.73 -5.70
N GLN A 23 1.30 -18.01 -5.07
CA GLN A 23 0.87 -16.69 -5.55
C GLN A 23 2.08 -15.77 -5.57
N MET A 24 2.40 -15.27 -6.76
CA MET A 24 3.52 -14.36 -6.93
C MET A 24 3.14 -12.98 -6.37
N THR A 25 3.85 -12.55 -5.35
CA THR A 25 3.70 -11.22 -4.76
C THR A 25 4.99 -10.45 -4.96
N LYS A 26 4.90 -9.23 -5.46
CA LYS A 26 6.00 -8.27 -5.58
C LYS A 26 5.67 -7.04 -4.75
N THR A 27 6.57 -6.68 -3.87
CA THR A 27 6.49 -5.42 -3.12
C THR A 27 7.48 -4.42 -3.71
N LEU A 28 6.98 -3.25 -4.07
CA LEU A 28 7.77 -2.08 -4.41
C LEU A 28 7.80 -1.22 -3.15
N THR A 29 8.85 -1.37 -2.37
CA THR A 29 9.01 -0.61 -1.13
C THR A 29 9.42 0.82 -1.48
N GLY A 30 8.61 1.80 -1.06
CA GLY A 30 8.99 3.20 -1.12
C GLY A 30 10.07 3.53 -0.08
N GLU A 31 10.82 4.57 -0.35
CA GLU A 31 11.77 5.09 0.62
C GLU A 31 11.03 5.86 1.72
N MET A 32 11.45 5.66 2.97
CA MET A 32 11.01 6.52 4.05
C MET A 32 11.68 7.89 3.89
N ARG A 33 10.88 8.90 3.56
CA ARG A 33 11.34 10.28 3.45
C ARG A 33 11.06 11.01 4.75
N THR A 34 12.06 11.72 5.24
CA THR A 34 11.92 12.57 6.42
C THR A 34 12.06 14.02 5.99
N GLU A 35 11.04 14.82 6.27
CA GLU A 35 11.06 16.27 6.03
C GLU A 35 10.90 16.99 7.36
N THR A 36 11.72 18.01 7.59
CA THR A 36 11.59 18.91 8.73
C THR A 36 11.16 20.27 8.22
N ALA A 37 10.20 20.86 8.91
CA ALA A 37 9.69 22.19 8.59
C ALA A 37 9.49 23.00 9.85
N THR A 38 9.49 24.33 9.70
CA THR A 38 9.20 25.26 10.79
C THR A 38 7.78 25.81 10.61
N VAL A 39 7.04 25.91 11.69
CA VAL A 39 5.73 26.58 11.71
C VAL A 39 5.91 28.06 11.46
N GLU A 40 5.36 28.57 10.37
CA GLU A 40 5.48 29.99 9.98
C GLU A 40 4.20 30.78 10.25
N ALA A 41 3.02 30.14 10.03
CA ALA A 41 1.73 30.74 10.35
C ALA A 41 0.72 29.69 10.80
N ILE A 42 -0.24 30.09 11.62
CA ILE A 42 -1.32 29.24 12.12
C ILE A 42 -2.64 29.97 11.96
N GLU A 43 -3.56 29.39 11.19
CA GLU A 43 -4.94 29.81 11.11
C GLU A 43 -5.81 28.89 11.98
N LYS A 44 -6.18 29.38 13.16
CA LYS A 44 -6.86 28.54 14.16
C LYS A 44 -8.29 28.17 13.76
N SER A 45 -9.00 29.05 13.07
CA SER A 45 -10.41 28.84 12.69
C SER A 45 -10.57 27.72 11.68
N THR A 46 -9.67 27.63 10.71
CA THR A 46 -9.66 26.58 9.68
C THR A 46 -8.77 25.41 10.03
N ARG A 47 -7.96 25.54 11.10
CA ARG A 47 -6.90 24.60 11.52
C ARG A 47 -5.83 24.43 10.42
N GLU A 48 -5.53 25.49 9.70
CA GLU A 48 -4.48 25.50 8.69
C GLU A 48 -3.16 26.00 9.28
N VAL A 49 -2.07 25.33 8.90
CA VAL A 49 -0.72 25.69 9.31
C VAL A 49 0.13 25.85 8.07
N THR A 50 0.81 27.00 8.00
CA THR A 50 1.84 27.21 6.99
C THR A 50 3.18 26.77 7.54
N PHE A 51 3.81 25.88 6.84
CA PHE A 51 5.14 25.36 7.17
C PHE A 51 6.17 25.88 6.17
N LYS A 52 7.32 26.29 6.68
CA LYS A 52 8.52 26.62 5.90
C LYS A 52 9.44 25.40 5.90
N LYS A 53 9.70 24.84 4.74
CA LYS A 53 10.61 23.70 4.57
C LYS A 53 12.09 24.12 4.62
N SER A 54 12.97 23.17 4.72
CA SER A 54 14.43 23.39 4.74
C SER A 54 14.96 23.99 3.44
N ASP A 55 14.29 23.77 2.31
CA ASP A 55 14.61 24.36 1.01
C ASP A 55 14.10 25.82 0.84
N GLY A 56 13.46 26.36 1.87
CA GLY A 56 12.87 27.71 1.87
C GLY A 56 11.47 27.79 1.26
N THR A 57 10.95 26.70 0.70
CA THR A 57 9.57 26.69 0.17
C THR A 57 8.53 26.59 1.27
N TYR A 58 7.29 26.98 0.96
CA TYR A 58 6.18 26.95 1.89
C TYR A 58 5.17 25.88 1.48
N THR A 59 4.54 25.27 2.47
CA THR A 59 3.40 24.39 2.28
C THR A 59 2.33 24.69 3.32
N VAL A 60 1.06 24.61 2.92
CA VAL A 60 -0.08 24.75 3.82
C VAL A 60 -0.69 23.37 4.03
N ALA A 61 -0.91 23.00 5.27
CA ALA A 61 -1.60 21.79 5.61
C ALA A 61 -2.72 22.04 6.61
N ARG A 62 -3.86 21.40 6.40
CA ARG A 62 -4.96 21.40 7.35
C ARG A 62 -4.73 20.31 8.38
N VAL A 63 -4.71 20.68 9.64
CA VAL A 63 -4.53 19.76 10.76
C VAL A 63 -5.89 19.21 11.19
N GLY A 64 -6.04 17.88 11.15
CA GLY A 64 -7.28 17.21 11.51
C GLY A 64 -7.70 17.48 12.96
N LYS A 65 -9.01 17.41 13.23
CA LYS A 65 -9.57 17.65 14.58
C LYS A 65 -9.08 16.66 15.62
N GLU A 66 -8.68 15.48 15.19
CA GLU A 66 -8.12 14.42 16.01
C GLU A 66 -6.74 14.77 16.61
N ILE A 67 -6.04 15.76 16.05
CA ILE A 67 -4.76 16.23 16.57
C ILE A 67 -5.01 17.24 17.69
N ALA A 68 -5.10 16.74 18.91
CA ALA A 68 -5.52 17.54 20.09
C ALA A 68 -4.54 18.67 20.44
N ARG A 69 -3.24 18.50 20.12
CA ARG A 69 -2.20 19.48 20.45
C ARG A 69 -2.05 20.61 19.42
N PHE A 70 -2.94 20.69 18.42
CA PHE A 70 -2.96 21.83 17.51
C PHE A 70 -2.99 23.17 18.27
N ASP A 71 -3.77 23.24 19.35
CA ASP A 71 -3.95 24.48 20.12
C ASP A 71 -2.69 24.93 20.87
N THR A 72 -1.74 23.99 21.08
CA THR A 72 -0.45 24.27 21.71
C THR A 72 0.67 24.58 20.72
N LEU A 73 0.40 24.44 19.41
CA LEU A 73 1.34 24.74 18.35
C LEU A 73 1.65 26.24 18.31
N LYS A 74 2.92 26.58 18.14
CA LYS A 74 3.41 27.97 18.11
C LYS A 74 4.21 28.22 16.84
N ILE A 75 4.23 29.47 16.42
CA ILE A 75 5.13 29.94 15.36
C ILE A 75 6.57 29.69 15.83
N GLY A 76 7.40 29.15 14.94
CA GLY A 76 8.77 28.77 15.22
C GLY A 76 8.96 27.32 15.71
N ASP A 77 7.87 26.59 16.02
CA ASP A 77 7.98 25.17 16.35
C ASP A 77 8.51 24.38 15.15
N LYS A 78 9.35 23.39 15.43
CA LYS A 78 9.84 22.45 14.42
C LYS A 78 8.95 21.23 14.38
N VAL A 79 8.61 20.82 13.17
CA VAL A 79 7.78 19.65 12.89
C VAL A 79 8.56 18.72 11.98
N THR A 80 8.68 17.48 12.38
CA THR A 80 9.25 16.43 11.55
C THR A 80 8.11 15.53 11.01
N ALA A 81 8.02 15.43 9.70
CA ALA A 81 7.12 14.53 9.01
C ALA A 81 7.93 13.40 8.36
N LYS A 82 7.55 12.17 8.66
CA LYS A 82 8.08 10.97 8.00
C LYS A 82 7.01 10.41 7.09
N TYR A 83 7.34 10.27 5.82
CA TYR A 83 6.47 9.70 4.80
C TYR A 83 6.95 8.30 4.45
N TYR A 84 6.02 7.39 4.36
CA TYR A 84 6.24 6.04 3.88
C TYR A 84 5.18 5.71 2.86
N ASP A 85 5.59 5.20 1.71
CA ASP A 85 4.68 4.65 0.72
C ASP A 85 5.20 3.29 0.24
N ASN A 86 4.29 2.40 -0.07
CA ASN A 86 4.62 1.16 -0.74
C ASN A 86 3.52 0.75 -1.71
N ILE A 87 3.89 -0.08 -2.67
CA ILE A 87 2.99 -0.70 -3.61
C ILE A 87 3.22 -2.20 -3.56
N VAL A 88 2.17 -2.95 -3.28
CA VAL A 88 2.19 -4.42 -3.32
C VAL A 88 1.39 -4.87 -4.53
N LEU A 89 2.02 -5.66 -5.38
CA LEU A 89 1.43 -6.29 -6.56
C LEU A 89 1.28 -7.79 -6.27
N ARG A 90 0.06 -8.32 -6.35
CA ARG A 90 -0.23 -9.74 -6.15
C ARG A 90 -0.93 -10.30 -7.37
N LEU A 91 -0.31 -11.28 -8.02
CA LEU A 91 -0.97 -12.01 -9.11
C LEU A 91 -2.15 -12.81 -8.54
N LYS A 92 -3.35 -12.63 -9.12
CA LYS A 92 -4.56 -13.33 -8.68
C LYS A 92 -4.61 -14.76 -9.22
N ALA A 93 -5.17 -15.64 -8.41
CA ALA A 93 -5.57 -16.95 -8.91
C ALA A 93 -6.82 -16.84 -9.80
N PRO A 94 -7.00 -17.73 -10.77
CA PRO A 94 -8.24 -17.79 -11.56
C PRO A 94 -9.47 -17.91 -10.68
N GLY A 95 -10.50 -17.09 -10.93
CA GLY A 95 -11.76 -17.13 -10.19
C GLY A 95 -11.81 -16.31 -8.91
N GLU A 96 -10.72 -15.71 -8.45
CA GLU A 96 -10.76 -14.78 -7.32
C GLU A 96 -11.57 -13.53 -7.65
N LYS A 97 -12.38 -13.08 -6.67
CA LYS A 97 -13.21 -11.87 -6.83
C LYS A 97 -12.35 -10.61 -6.94
N ASP A 98 -12.74 -9.72 -7.82
CA ASP A 98 -12.10 -8.42 -7.94
C ASP A 98 -12.36 -7.54 -6.71
N ILE A 99 -11.40 -6.71 -6.37
CA ILE A 99 -11.48 -5.79 -5.25
C ILE A 99 -11.37 -4.33 -5.73
N ASP A 100 -12.06 -3.44 -5.02
CA ASP A 100 -11.89 -1.98 -5.09
C ASP A 100 -12.20 -1.43 -3.70
N THR A 101 -11.18 -1.24 -2.89
CA THR A 101 -11.32 -0.85 -1.48
C THR A 101 -10.46 0.35 -1.16
N LYS A 102 -10.97 1.18 -0.25
CA LYS A 102 -10.23 2.30 0.35
C LYS A 102 -10.38 2.25 1.85
N SER A 103 -9.30 2.50 2.55
CA SER A 103 -9.29 2.72 3.99
C SER A 103 -8.37 3.87 4.34
N ALA A 104 -8.71 4.58 5.41
CA ALA A 104 -7.86 5.60 5.99
C ALA A 104 -7.99 5.52 7.50
N ALA A 105 -6.90 5.72 8.20
CA ALA A 105 -6.87 5.75 9.65
C ALA A 105 -5.97 6.88 10.13
N THR A 106 -6.37 7.51 11.22
CA THR A 106 -5.56 8.48 11.94
C THR A 106 -5.44 8.01 13.37
N THR A 107 -4.22 7.88 13.85
CA THR A 107 -3.93 7.43 15.22
C THR A 107 -3.14 8.51 15.92
N LYS A 108 -3.55 8.83 17.15
CA LYS A 108 -2.80 9.71 18.03
C LYS A 108 -1.64 8.95 18.66
N ALA A 109 -0.54 9.63 18.95
CA ALA A 109 0.53 9.03 19.73
C ALA A 109 0.05 8.71 21.14
N ALA A 110 0.46 7.55 21.67
CA ALA A 110 -0.01 7.02 22.95
C ALA A 110 0.37 7.91 24.13
N ASP A 111 1.49 8.55 24.18
CA ASP A 111 2.08 9.11 25.39
C ASP A 111 1.95 10.63 25.53
N GLY A 112 0.87 11.23 25.06
CA GLY A 112 0.67 12.68 25.14
C GLY A 112 1.69 13.51 24.34
N LYS A 113 2.56 12.86 23.59
CA LYS A 113 3.47 13.53 22.65
C LYS A 113 2.68 14.14 21.50
N ALA A 114 3.11 15.27 21.01
CA ALA A 114 2.53 15.90 19.84
C ALA A 114 2.94 15.16 18.57
N ALA A 115 2.40 13.97 18.40
CA ALA A 115 2.64 13.12 17.26
C ALA A 115 1.32 12.48 16.81
N GLY A 116 1.24 12.14 15.55
CA GLY A 116 0.12 11.42 14.97
C GLY A 116 0.57 10.63 13.77
N THR A 117 -0.08 9.53 13.52
CA THR A 117 0.10 8.74 12.30
C THR A 117 -1.17 8.83 11.47
N MET A 118 -1.01 9.23 10.22
CA MET A 118 -2.05 9.15 9.22
C MET A 118 -1.68 8.04 8.25
N SER A 119 -2.60 7.15 7.95
CA SER A 119 -2.40 6.10 6.96
C SER A 119 -3.59 6.04 6.02
N ALA A 120 -3.30 5.76 4.76
CA ALA A 120 -4.30 5.50 3.74
C ALA A 120 -3.88 4.29 2.93
N GLN A 121 -4.83 3.45 2.62
CA GLN A 121 -4.63 2.30 1.77
C GLN A 121 -5.71 2.26 0.70
N ARG A 122 -5.31 1.97 -0.52
CA ARG A 122 -6.20 1.66 -1.62
C ARG A 122 -5.77 0.33 -2.23
N ALA A 123 -6.72 -0.55 -2.45
CA ALA A 123 -6.49 -1.80 -3.16
C ALA A 123 -7.51 -1.96 -4.29
N ILE A 124 -7.02 -2.24 -5.49
CA ILE A 124 -7.84 -2.50 -6.66
C ILE A 124 -7.36 -3.76 -7.38
N THR A 125 -8.27 -4.42 -8.09
CA THR A 125 -7.89 -5.38 -9.10
C THR A 125 -7.75 -4.68 -10.45
N ALA A 126 -6.63 -4.91 -11.11
CA ALA A 126 -6.37 -4.45 -12.46
C ALA A 126 -6.04 -5.63 -13.37
N THR A 127 -6.26 -5.45 -14.67
CA THR A 127 -5.91 -6.42 -15.70
C THR A 127 -4.64 -5.97 -16.42
N ILE A 128 -3.72 -6.88 -16.68
CA ILE A 128 -2.56 -6.61 -17.51
C ILE A 128 -3.03 -6.45 -18.97
N THR A 129 -2.85 -5.27 -19.54
CA THR A 129 -3.32 -4.95 -20.88
C THR A 129 -2.18 -4.84 -21.91
N ALA A 130 -0.94 -4.60 -21.46
CA ALA A 130 0.23 -4.62 -22.33
C ALA A 130 1.49 -5.03 -21.57
N ILE A 131 2.41 -5.67 -22.29
CA ILE A 131 3.76 -6.01 -21.83
C ILE A 131 4.72 -5.66 -22.93
N ASP A 132 5.71 -4.81 -22.65
CA ASP A 132 6.80 -4.50 -23.59
C ASP A 132 8.10 -5.14 -23.10
N PRO A 133 8.64 -6.14 -23.82
CA PRO A 133 9.90 -6.77 -23.45
C PRO A 133 11.13 -5.95 -23.85
N ASN A 134 11.01 -5.02 -24.81
CA ASN A 134 12.13 -4.21 -25.31
C ASN A 134 12.47 -3.08 -24.33
N VAL A 135 11.42 -2.41 -23.84
CA VAL A 135 11.50 -1.51 -22.68
C VAL A 135 10.78 -2.21 -21.54
N PRO A 136 11.49 -3.05 -20.75
CA PRO A 136 10.82 -3.94 -19.79
C PRO A 136 9.77 -3.19 -18.98
N SER A 137 8.51 -3.29 -19.38
CA SER A 137 7.40 -2.56 -18.80
C SER A 137 6.09 -3.34 -18.90
N ILE A 138 5.17 -3.00 -18.02
CA ILE A 138 3.85 -3.61 -17.94
C ILE A 138 2.81 -2.51 -17.78
N THR A 139 1.69 -2.66 -18.47
CA THR A 139 0.55 -1.76 -18.35
C THR A 139 -0.63 -2.49 -17.74
N PHE A 140 -1.22 -1.88 -16.75
CA PHE A 140 -2.42 -2.33 -16.05
C PHE A 140 -3.59 -1.43 -16.36
N THR A 141 -4.77 -2.01 -16.53
CA THR A 141 -6.03 -1.25 -16.62
C THR A 141 -6.95 -1.71 -15.49
N GLY A 142 -7.37 -0.77 -14.68
CA GLY A 142 -8.21 -0.97 -13.50
C GLY A 142 -9.62 -0.41 -13.68
N PRO A 143 -10.40 -0.31 -12.60
CA PRO A 143 -11.74 0.25 -12.60
C PRO A 143 -11.79 1.68 -13.17
N ASN A 144 -12.91 2.04 -13.81
CA ASN A 144 -13.18 3.38 -14.35
C ASN A 144 -12.15 3.87 -15.39
N GLY A 145 -11.54 2.97 -16.16
CA GLY A 145 -10.57 3.33 -17.18
C GLY A 145 -9.21 3.77 -16.62
N TRP A 146 -8.96 3.57 -15.33
CA TRP A 146 -7.65 3.83 -14.75
C TRP A 146 -6.58 2.99 -15.46
N ALA A 147 -5.51 3.64 -15.89
CA ALA A 147 -4.38 3.00 -16.54
C ALA A 147 -3.08 3.38 -15.83
N TYR A 148 -2.22 2.41 -15.64
CA TYR A 148 -0.93 2.58 -14.97
C TYR A 148 0.12 1.74 -15.70
N SER A 149 1.21 2.38 -16.09
CA SER A 149 2.35 1.71 -16.72
C SER A 149 3.57 1.82 -15.82
N SER A 150 4.27 0.73 -15.62
CA SER A 150 5.46 0.68 -14.77
C SER A 150 6.59 -0.06 -15.46
N ARG A 151 7.80 0.44 -15.26
CA ARG A 151 9.02 -0.29 -15.63
C ARG A 151 9.17 -1.50 -14.71
N VAL A 152 9.61 -2.62 -15.25
CA VAL A 152 9.89 -3.85 -14.49
C VAL A 152 11.38 -4.14 -14.58
N GLU A 153 12.09 -4.02 -13.48
CA GLU A 153 13.52 -4.31 -13.41
C GLU A 153 13.80 -5.81 -13.48
N ASP A 154 12.93 -6.61 -12.89
CA ASP A 154 13.03 -8.07 -12.86
C ASP A 154 12.37 -8.68 -14.11
N LYS A 155 13.18 -8.90 -15.15
CA LYS A 155 12.73 -9.55 -16.38
C LYS A 155 12.19 -10.97 -16.16
N ALA A 156 12.68 -11.69 -15.13
CA ALA A 156 12.19 -13.02 -14.82
C ALA A 156 10.76 -12.98 -14.23
N ALA A 157 10.42 -11.93 -13.49
CA ALA A 157 9.05 -11.70 -13.05
C ALA A 157 8.13 -11.34 -14.23
N LEU A 158 8.62 -10.54 -15.19
CA LEU A 158 7.85 -10.18 -16.39
C LEU A 158 7.50 -11.41 -17.24
N ALA A 159 8.41 -12.38 -17.33
CA ALA A 159 8.18 -13.62 -18.09
C ALA A 159 7.12 -14.56 -17.45
N LYS A 160 6.75 -14.33 -16.21
CA LYS A 160 5.77 -15.16 -15.47
C LYS A 160 4.33 -14.64 -15.59
N VAL A 161 4.11 -13.52 -16.22
CA VAL A 161 2.81 -12.89 -16.40
C VAL A 161 2.49 -12.71 -17.88
N LYS A 162 1.20 -12.62 -18.21
CA LYS A 162 0.73 -12.41 -19.57
C LYS A 162 -0.39 -11.38 -19.61
N VAL A 163 -0.64 -10.85 -20.78
CA VAL A 163 -1.81 -10.01 -21.06
C VAL A 163 -3.08 -10.79 -20.73
N GLY A 164 -4.01 -10.17 -20.01
CA GLY A 164 -5.22 -10.76 -19.50
C GLY A 164 -5.14 -11.27 -18.05
N ASP A 165 -3.94 -11.41 -17.49
CA ASP A 165 -3.80 -11.75 -16.07
C ASP A 165 -4.35 -10.62 -15.19
N LYS A 166 -4.94 -11.00 -14.06
CA LYS A 166 -5.43 -10.08 -13.05
C LYS A 166 -4.44 -9.93 -11.90
N VAL A 167 -4.25 -8.70 -11.45
CA VAL A 167 -3.33 -8.33 -10.39
C VAL A 167 -4.05 -7.45 -9.38
N ASP A 168 -3.98 -7.79 -8.10
CA ASP A 168 -4.36 -6.86 -7.05
C ASP A 168 -3.19 -5.92 -6.79
N ILE A 169 -3.47 -4.64 -6.86
CA ILE A 169 -2.51 -3.57 -6.60
C ILE A 169 -2.95 -2.85 -5.33
N THR A 170 -2.10 -2.90 -4.32
CA THR A 170 -2.35 -2.25 -3.03
C THR A 170 -1.33 -1.14 -2.83
N TRP A 171 -1.80 0.10 -2.78
CA TRP A 171 -1.02 1.25 -2.35
C TRP A 171 -1.24 1.47 -0.87
N THR A 172 -0.16 1.66 -0.14
CA THR A 172 -0.20 2.08 1.25
C THR A 172 0.65 3.34 1.38
N ALA A 173 0.05 4.42 1.89
CA ALA A 173 0.73 5.63 2.25
C ALA A 173 0.57 5.85 3.75
N ALA A 174 1.64 6.17 4.44
CA ALA A 174 1.61 6.54 5.84
C ALA A 174 2.45 7.80 6.07
N MET A 175 1.97 8.66 6.95
CA MET A 175 2.66 9.86 7.38
C MET A 175 2.67 9.90 8.90
N ILE A 176 3.84 10.02 9.48
CA ILE A 176 4.03 10.24 10.91
C ILE A 176 4.46 11.69 11.09
N ILE A 177 3.69 12.45 11.84
CA ILE A 177 4.02 13.84 12.19
C ILE A 177 4.41 13.86 13.66
N SER A 178 5.56 14.44 13.98
CA SER A 178 5.99 14.73 15.34
C SER A 178 6.32 16.21 15.48
N LEU A 179 5.95 16.80 16.60
CA LEU A 179 6.50 18.08 17.03
C LEU A 179 7.81 17.80 17.75
N ASP A 180 8.89 18.37 17.23
CA ASP A 180 10.18 18.28 17.88
C ASP A 180 10.13 19.20 19.11
N GLY A 181 9.99 18.59 20.30
CA GLY A 181 9.99 19.32 21.56
C GLY A 181 11.29 20.07 21.77
N LYS A 182 11.19 21.30 22.33
CA LYS A 182 12.31 21.93 23.00
C LYS A 182 12.58 21.20 24.32
#